data_69f38213ea9f5bb629fd16cc17bc636e
#
_entry.id   69f38213ea9f5bb629fd16cc17bc636e
#
_cell.length_a   1.000
_cell.length_b   1.000
_cell.length_c   1.000
_cell.angle_alpha   90.00
_cell.angle_beta   90.00
_cell.angle_gamma   90.00
#
_symmetry.space_group_name_H-M   'P 1'
#
loop_
_entity.id
_entity.type
_entity.pdbx_description
1 polymer ?
#
loop_
_entity_poly.entity_id
_entity_poly.type
_entity_poly.pdbx_seq_one_letter_code
_entity_poly.pdbx_strand_id
1 'polypeptide(L)'
;TEEYNGSTWTAGGNLASGRGYGAACGTQTAGLIFCGNPSPNRNTTEEYDGSSWTAGGNLGTPREFNAGAGTQTAALTMGGNIPGIATTEEYNGTSWTAGGNLGTARYTAAGAGIQTAALLAGGTGDTDGTELYDGTSWTTSANMSLARKYFGAAGSQAEAIAFATQSPVSGSTEEFTLGSPAIRTITTT
;
A
#
# COMPACT_ATOMS: atom_id res chain seq x y z
N THR A 1 18.08 -1.28 -6.42
CA THR A 1 17.21 -0.09 -6.45
C THR A 1 17.64 0.83 -7.58
N GLU A 2 16.70 1.57 -8.15
CA GLU A 2 16.92 2.62 -9.13
C GLU A 2 16.19 3.90 -8.71
N GLU A 3 16.79 5.04 -8.98
CA GLU A 3 16.29 6.35 -8.62
C GLU A 3 15.97 7.17 -9.88
N TYR A 4 14.81 7.84 -9.88
CA TYR A 4 14.39 8.71 -10.98
C TYR A 4 14.55 10.19 -10.62
N ASN A 5 15.30 10.93 -11.43
CA ASN A 5 15.57 12.36 -11.20
C ASN A 5 14.68 13.31 -11.99
N GLY A 6 13.60 12.82 -12.58
CA GLY A 6 12.70 13.58 -13.47
C GLY A 6 12.96 13.37 -14.96
N SER A 7 14.09 12.76 -15.32
CA SER A 7 14.45 12.49 -16.73
C SER A 7 15.09 11.12 -16.95
N THR A 8 15.89 10.64 -16.01
CA THR A 8 16.65 9.38 -16.12
C THR A 8 16.55 8.57 -14.85
N TRP A 9 16.69 7.23 -14.98
CA TRP A 9 16.87 6.30 -13.88
C TRP A 9 18.36 6.06 -13.64
N THR A 10 18.80 6.06 -12.40
CA THR A 10 20.17 5.77 -11.98
C THR A 10 20.17 4.69 -10.90
N ALA A 11 21.22 3.86 -10.86
CA ALA A 11 21.33 2.83 -9.84
C ALA A 11 21.56 3.44 -8.45
N GLY A 12 20.76 3.02 -7.48
CA GLY A 12 20.90 3.30 -6.05
C GLY A 12 21.40 2.08 -5.28
N GLY A 13 21.44 2.16 -3.95
CA GLY A 13 21.84 1.07 -3.07
C GLY A 13 20.95 -0.17 -3.20
N ASN A 14 21.52 -1.35 -3.00
CA ASN A 14 20.78 -2.60 -3.06
C ASN A 14 20.15 -2.95 -1.71
N LEU A 15 18.93 -3.53 -1.73
CA LEU A 15 18.37 -4.20 -0.57
C LEU A 15 19.30 -5.33 -0.06
N ALA A 16 19.35 -5.54 1.23
CA ALA A 16 20.09 -6.63 1.83
C ALA A 16 19.61 -8.00 1.32
N SER A 17 18.37 -8.06 0.88
CA SER A 17 17.79 -9.28 0.32
C SER A 17 16.65 -8.97 -0.65
N GLY A 18 16.74 -9.51 -1.86
CA GLY A 18 15.69 -9.38 -2.87
C GLY A 18 14.33 -9.86 -2.35
N ARG A 19 13.28 -9.14 -2.69
CA ARG A 19 11.91 -9.47 -2.29
C ARG A 19 10.90 -9.09 -3.37
N GLY A 20 9.83 -9.86 -3.49
CA GLY A 20 8.66 -9.56 -4.28
C GLY A 20 7.41 -9.47 -3.40
N TYR A 21 6.35 -8.88 -3.91
CA TYR A 21 5.03 -8.82 -3.26
C TYR A 21 5.02 -8.12 -1.89
N GLY A 22 6.04 -7.34 -1.57
CA GLY A 22 6.06 -6.45 -0.42
C GLY A 22 5.41 -5.11 -0.73
N ALA A 23 5.22 -4.29 0.28
CA ALA A 23 4.76 -2.92 0.14
C ALA A 23 5.89 -1.92 0.44
N ALA A 24 5.74 -0.73 -0.11
CA ALA A 24 6.68 0.37 0.11
C ALA A 24 5.93 1.70 0.27
N CYS A 25 6.59 2.65 0.92
CA CYS A 25 6.14 4.03 1.02
C CYS A 25 7.34 4.97 1.22
N GLY A 26 7.08 6.27 1.36
CA GLY A 26 8.12 7.27 1.57
C GLY A 26 8.49 8.05 0.32
N THR A 27 9.70 8.57 0.30
CA THR A 27 10.27 9.39 -0.78
C THR A 27 11.56 8.74 -1.31
N GLN A 28 12.11 9.31 -2.38
CA GLN A 28 13.37 8.85 -2.98
C GLN A 28 14.55 8.84 -1.99
N THR A 29 14.60 9.82 -1.08
CA THR A 29 15.69 9.94 -0.09
C THR A 29 15.31 9.45 1.30
N ALA A 30 14.08 8.96 1.48
CA ALA A 30 13.56 8.41 2.72
C ALA A 30 12.49 7.36 2.40
N GLY A 31 12.92 6.26 1.77
CA GLY A 31 12.07 5.15 1.36
C GLY A 31 11.97 4.08 2.45
N LEU A 32 10.86 3.39 2.49
CA LEU A 32 10.62 2.25 3.35
C LEU A 32 10.08 1.10 2.51
N ILE A 33 10.65 -0.09 2.67
CA ILE A 33 10.11 -1.33 2.12
C ILE A 33 9.93 -2.35 3.24
N PHE A 34 8.83 -3.06 3.24
CA PHE A 34 8.50 -4.02 4.28
C PHE A 34 7.76 -5.23 3.73
N CYS A 35 7.93 -6.37 4.41
CA CYS A 35 7.30 -7.64 4.05
C CYS A 35 7.77 -8.22 2.71
N GLY A 36 6.97 -9.09 2.14
CA GLY A 36 7.20 -9.72 0.83
C GLY A 36 7.83 -11.10 0.92
N ASN A 37 8.01 -11.71 -0.24
CA ASN A 37 8.56 -13.06 -0.45
C ASN A 37 10.07 -12.97 -0.77
N PRO A 38 10.97 -13.91 -0.47
CA PRO A 38 10.77 -15.37 -0.47
C PRO A 38 10.13 -15.97 0.79
N SER A 39 9.55 -17.16 0.60
CA SER A 39 8.93 -17.95 1.66
C SER A 39 9.94 -18.45 2.71
N PRO A 40 9.57 -18.53 4.00
CA PRO A 40 8.29 -18.11 4.52
C PRO A 40 8.13 -16.59 4.46
N ASN A 41 6.91 -16.07 4.47
CA ASN A 41 6.61 -14.65 4.37
C ASN A 41 7.52 -13.84 5.29
N ARG A 42 8.09 -12.77 4.76
CA ARG A 42 8.99 -11.94 5.53
C ARG A 42 8.25 -10.91 6.36
N ASN A 43 8.76 -10.69 7.54
CA ASN A 43 8.33 -9.58 8.41
C ASN A 43 9.39 -8.49 8.52
N THR A 44 10.43 -8.53 7.69
CA THR A 44 11.54 -7.58 7.75
C THR A 44 11.20 -6.26 7.08
N THR A 45 11.78 -5.19 7.61
CA THR A 45 11.71 -3.83 7.06
C THR A 45 13.11 -3.36 6.70
N GLU A 46 13.23 -2.58 5.63
CA GLU A 46 14.46 -1.87 5.29
C GLU A 46 14.14 -0.40 5.01
N GLU A 47 15.02 0.48 5.45
CA GLU A 47 14.94 1.93 5.36
C GLU A 47 16.01 2.47 4.41
N TYR A 48 15.63 3.35 3.48
CA TYR A 48 16.52 3.98 2.51
C TYR A 48 16.84 5.41 2.92
N ASP A 49 18.12 5.77 2.90
CA ASP A 49 18.60 7.10 3.26
C ASP A 49 18.95 7.99 2.05
N GLY A 50 18.62 7.54 0.83
CA GLY A 50 19.01 8.18 -0.43
C GLY A 50 20.32 7.61 -1.02
N SER A 51 20.92 6.62 -0.38
CA SER A 51 22.14 5.96 -0.88
C SER A 51 22.20 4.47 -0.54
N SER A 52 21.73 4.07 0.62
CA SER A 52 21.83 2.71 1.14
C SER A 52 20.57 2.29 1.89
N TRP A 53 20.36 0.97 1.96
CA TRP A 53 19.30 0.36 2.74
C TRP A 53 19.84 -0.16 4.08
N THR A 54 19.15 0.14 5.16
CA THR A 54 19.46 -0.34 6.50
C THR A 54 18.26 -1.08 7.09
N ALA A 55 18.51 -2.04 7.98
CA ALA A 55 17.42 -2.79 8.62
C ALA A 55 16.65 -1.91 9.60
N GLY A 56 15.33 -1.88 9.44
CA GLY A 56 14.38 -1.30 10.41
C GLY A 56 13.75 -2.37 11.31
N GLY A 57 12.78 -1.96 12.13
CA GLY A 57 12.03 -2.88 13.00
C GLY A 57 11.19 -3.88 12.22
N ASN A 58 11.09 -5.10 12.71
CA ASN A 58 10.29 -6.15 12.06
C ASN A 58 8.80 -6.04 12.42
N LEU A 59 7.94 -6.39 11.47
CA LEU A 59 6.50 -6.56 11.71
C LEU A 59 6.23 -7.72 12.68
N GLY A 60 5.14 -7.61 13.41
CA GLY A 60 4.63 -8.71 14.24
C GLY A 60 4.08 -9.88 13.40
N THR A 61 3.51 -9.58 12.23
CA THR A 61 2.93 -10.59 11.34
C THR A 61 3.67 -10.62 10.00
N PRO A 62 4.35 -11.73 9.66
CA PRO A 62 4.90 -11.93 8.32
C PRO A 62 3.80 -11.89 7.26
N ARG A 63 4.01 -11.13 6.18
CA ARG A 63 2.99 -10.98 5.12
C ARG A 63 3.58 -10.71 3.74
N GLU A 64 2.77 -10.97 2.73
CA GLU A 64 2.98 -10.65 1.33
C GLU A 64 1.67 -10.19 0.69
N PHE A 65 1.70 -9.58 -0.47
CA PHE A 65 0.52 -9.02 -1.15
C PHE A 65 -0.25 -7.99 -0.30
N ASN A 66 0.43 -7.37 0.65
CA ASN A 66 -0.11 -6.32 1.50
C ASN A 66 -0.05 -4.96 0.78
N ALA A 67 -0.89 -4.03 1.20
CA ALA A 67 -0.80 -2.64 0.80
C ALA A 67 0.01 -1.83 1.83
N GLY A 68 0.52 -0.68 1.39
CA GLY A 68 1.26 0.25 2.24
C GLY A 68 0.84 1.69 1.99
N ALA A 69 1.00 2.54 3.01
CA ALA A 69 0.81 3.98 2.94
C ALA A 69 1.71 4.69 3.96
N GLY A 70 1.92 6.00 3.80
CA GLY A 70 2.65 6.81 4.75
C GLY A 70 4.06 7.22 4.32
N THR A 71 4.91 7.43 5.31
CA THR A 71 6.30 7.85 5.16
C THR A 71 7.25 6.82 5.77
N GLN A 72 8.57 7.02 5.62
CA GLN A 72 9.57 6.15 6.24
C GLN A 72 9.41 6.04 7.75
N THR A 73 9.06 7.14 8.44
CA THR A 73 8.96 7.20 9.91
C THR A 73 7.53 7.09 10.44
N ALA A 74 6.53 7.03 9.56
CA ALA A 74 5.13 6.87 9.93
C ALA A 74 4.41 6.11 8.80
N ALA A 75 4.57 4.79 8.78
CA ALA A 75 4.01 3.92 7.75
C ALA A 75 2.87 3.07 8.30
N LEU A 76 2.01 2.63 7.40
CA LEU A 76 0.91 1.72 7.66
C LEU A 76 1.00 0.55 6.68
N THR A 77 0.90 -0.67 7.18
CA THR A 77 0.69 -1.87 6.37
C THR A 77 -0.74 -2.40 6.56
N MET A 78 -1.35 -2.85 5.47
CA MET A 78 -2.77 -3.17 5.43
C MET A 78 -2.99 -4.52 4.74
N GLY A 79 -3.66 -5.45 5.44
CA GLY A 79 -4.03 -6.75 4.89
C GLY A 79 -2.84 -7.60 4.45
N GLY A 80 -3.03 -8.36 3.39
CA GLY A 80 -2.03 -9.26 2.80
C GLY A 80 -2.32 -10.73 3.07
N ASN A 81 -1.38 -11.59 2.67
CA ASN A 81 -1.40 -13.06 2.77
C ASN A 81 -2.47 -13.75 1.90
N ILE A 82 -2.33 -15.07 1.77
CA ILE A 82 -3.30 -15.96 1.13
C ILE A 82 -3.58 -17.12 2.11
N PRO A 83 -4.78 -17.24 2.70
CA PRO A 83 -5.93 -16.32 2.54
C PRO A 83 -5.69 -14.95 3.14
N GLY A 84 -6.47 -13.96 2.68
CA GLY A 84 -6.36 -12.56 3.13
C GLY A 84 -6.55 -12.40 4.65
N ILE A 85 -5.85 -11.42 5.22
CA ILE A 85 -5.98 -11.03 6.63
C ILE A 85 -6.54 -9.61 6.76
N ALA A 86 -7.18 -9.32 7.90
CA ALA A 86 -7.73 -8.00 8.21
C ALA A 86 -6.78 -7.14 9.04
N THR A 87 -5.69 -7.69 9.55
CA THR A 87 -4.79 -6.97 10.46
C THR A 87 -4.01 -5.87 9.73
N THR A 88 -3.79 -4.77 10.43
CA THR A 88 -2.91 -3.69 10.03
C THR A 88 -1.85 -3.47 11.10
N GLU A 89 -0.72 -2.89 10.71
CA GLU A 89 0.34 -2.50 11.65
C GLU A 89 0.87 -1.12 11.27
N GLU A 90 1.25 -0.35 12.30
CA GLU A 90 1.74 1.01 12.21
C GLU A 90 3.22 1.07 12.58
N TYR A 91 4.01 1.78 11.78
CA TYR A 91 5.44 2.00 12.00
C TYR A 91 5.68 3.40 12.55
N ASN A 92 6.50 3.51 13.58
CA ASN A 92 6.86 4.78 14.21
C ASN A 92 8.30 5.25 13.89
N GLY A 93 8.94 4.68 12.87
CA GLY A 93 10.35 4.92 12.54
C GLY A 93 11.32 3.98 13.25
N THR A 94 10.84 3.08 14.11
CA THR A 94 11.69 2.14 14.85
C THR A 94 11.05 0.76 15.00
N SER A 95 9.75 0.71 15.25
CA SER A 95 9.01 -0.52 15.52
C SER A 95 7.60 -0.48 14.93
N TRP A 96 7.06 -1.67 14.66
CA TRP A 96 5.68 -1.87 14.25
C TRP A 96 4.80 -2.20 15.45
N THR A 97 3.62 -1.64 15.50
CA THR A 97 2.58 -1.92 16.49
C THR A 97 1.26 -2.23 15.78
N ALA A 98 0.40 -3.04 16.41
CA ALA A 98 -0.90 -3.35 15.84
C ALA A 98 -1.77 -2.09 15.73
N GLY A 99 -2.36 -1.87 14.55
CA GLY A 99 -3.40 -0.86 14.30
C GLY A 99 -4.79 -1.47 14.30
N GLY A 100 -5.81 -0.66 13.95
CA GLY A 100 -7.19 -1.14 13.81
C GLY A 100 -7.33 -2.14 12.67
N ASN A 101 -8.19 -3.14 12.82
CA ASN A 101 -8.44 -4.13 11.78
C ASN A 101 -9.35 -3.58 10.68
N LEU A 102 -9.10 -4.00 9.45
CA LEU A 102 -10.01 -3.84 8.31
C LEU A 102 -11.37 -4.51 8.62
N GLY A 103 -12.45 -3.96 8.10
CA GLY A 103 -13.76 -4.60 8.12
C GLY A 103 -13.81 -5.87 7.28
N THR A 104 -13.00 -5.94 6.21
CA THR A 104 -12.91 -7.11 5.33
C THR A 104 -11.45 -7.52 5.12
N ALA A 105 -11.14 -8.78 5.44
CA ALA A 105 -9.83 -9.37 5.18
C ALA A 105 -9.55 -9.43 3.67
N ARG A 106 -8.40 -8.88 3.23
CA ARG A 106 -8.09 -8.80 1.80
C ARG A 106 -6.58 -8.78 1.53
N TYR A 107 -6.20 -9.14 0.31
CA TYR A 107 -4.85 -9.06 -0.23
C TYR A 107 -4.89 -8.54 -1.67
N THR A 108 -3.76 -8.13 -2.23
CA THR A 108 -3.66 -7.52 -3.57
C THR A 108 -4.50 -6.26 -3.76
N ALA A 109 -4.86 -5.61 -2.67
CA ALA A 109 -5.49 -4.31 -2.62
C ALA A 109 -4.44 -3.20 -2.83
N ALA A 110 -4.88 -1.99 -3.14
CA ALA A 110 -4.00 -0.84 -3.24
C ALA A 110 -4.31 0.18 -2.13
N GLY A 111 -3.25 0.78 -1.58
CA GLY A 111 -3.32 1.78 -0.52
C GLY A 111 -2.85 3.15 -0.99
N ALA A 112 -3.39 4.19 -0.38
CA ALA A 112 -2.97 5.58 -0.57
C ALA A 112 -3.12 6.37 0.74
N GLY A 113 -2.47 7.54 0.83
CA GLY A 113 -2.56 8.42 1.98
C GLY A 113 -1.38 8.31 2.95
N ILE A 114 -1.62 8.68 4.20
CA ILE A 114 -0.65 8.66 5.30
C ILE A 114 -1.10 7.73 6.42
N GLN A 115 -0.22 7.42 7.37
CA GLN A 115 -0.50 6.49 8.48
C GLN A 115 -1.82 6.78 9.22
N THR A 116 -2.11 8.05 9.50
CA THR A 116 -3.30 8.47 10.26
C THR A 116 -4.51 8.84 9.38
N ALA A 117 -4.37 8.77 8.07
CA ALA A 117 -5.42 9.05 7.10
C ALA A 117 -5.14 8.27 5.81
N ALA A 118 -5.42 6.98 5.83
CA ALA A 118 -5.18 6.07 4.71
C ALA A 118 -6.48 5.60 4.06
N LEU A 119 -6.38 5.26 2.79
CA LEU A 119 -7.41 4.62 2.00
C LEU A 119 -6.89 3.25 1.55
N LEU A 120 -7.72 2.23 1.65
CA LEU A 120 -7.50 0.92 1.06
C LEU A 120 -8.64 0.58 0.12
N ALA A 121 -8.34 0.24 -1.13
CA ALA A 121 -9.35 -0.06 -2.14
C ALA A 121 -9.11 -1.43 -2.78
N GLY A 122 -10.19 -2.09 -3.18
CA GLY A 122 -10.19 -3.33 -3.94
C GLY A 122 -9.53 -4.52 -3.24
N GLY A 123 -8.93 -5.39 -4.02
CA GLY A 123 -8.28 -6.61 -3.56
C GLY A 123 -9.20 -7.81 -3.57
N THR A 124 -8.69 -8.95 -3.09
CA THR A 124 -9.45 -10.20 -2.98
C THR A 124 -10.22 -10.23 -1.65
N GLY A 125 -11.44 -10.72 -1.69
CA GLY A 125 -12.38 -10.73 -0.56
C GLY A 125 -13.52 -9.73 -0.76
N ASP A 126 -13.22 -8.48 -1.02
CA ASP A 126 -14.15 -7.45 -1.46
C ASP A 126 -13.46 -6.64 -2.56
N THR A 127 -13.78 -6.96 -3.80
CA THR A 127 -12.99 -6.56 -4.97
C THR A 127 -13.22 -5.13 -5.44
N ASP A 128 -14.30 -4.47 -5.03
CA ASP A 128 -14.63 -3.08 -5.32
C ASP A 128 -14.69 -2.20 -4.06
N GLY A 129 -14.68 -2.81 -2.87
CA GLY A 129 -14.84 -2.12 -1.60
C GLY A 129 -13.67 -1.19 -1.27
N THR A 130 -14.01 -0.08 -0.62
CA THR A 130 -13.05 0.91 -0.13
C THR A 130 -13.25 1.10 1.37
N GLU A 131 -12.15 1.17 2.10
CA GLU A 131 -12.12 1.48 3.53
C GLU A 131 -11.19 2.66 3.80
N LEU A 132 -11.55 3.51 4.76
CA LEU A 132 -10.81 4.68 5.20
C LEU A 132 -10.34 4.49 6.64
N TYR A 133 -9.08 4.82 6.90
CA TYR A 133 -8.43 4.76 8.22
C TYR A 133 -8.33 6.16 8.83
N ASP A 134 -8.72 6.31 10.09
CA ASP A 134 -8.66 7.57 10.83
C ASP A 134 -7.46 7.67 11.80
N GLY A 135 -6.52 6.72 11.73
CA GLY A 135 -5.41 6.58 12.68
C GLY A 135 -5.72 5.63 13.85
N THR A 136 -6.93 5.05 13.90
CA THR A 136 -7.34 4.15 14.97
C THR A 136 -8.22 3.01 14.44
N SER A 137 -9.15 3.33 13.54
CA SER A 137 -10.17 2.40 13.05
C SER A 137 -10.41 2.56 11.56
N TRP A 138 -10.94 1.49 10.96
CA TRP A 138 -11.35 1.47 9.56
C TRP A 138 -12.86 1.61 9.42
N THR A 139 -13.28 2.41 8.47
CA THR A 139 -14.71 2.59 8.12
C THR A 139 -14.91 2.36 6.63
N THR A 140 -16.02 1.69 6.28
CA THR A 140 -16.41 1.48 4.87
C THR A 140 -16.72 2.83 4.21
N SER A 141 -16.30 2.98 2.95
CA SER A 141 -16.56 4.14 2.12
C SER A 141 -17.21 3.74 0.79
N ALA A 142 -17.31 4.67 -0.16
CA ALA A 142 -17.88 4.41 -1.48
C ALA A 142 -17.05 3.36 -2.24
N ASN A 143 -17.73 2.36 -2.80
CA ASN A 143 -17.08 1.34 -3.62
C ASN A 143 -16.58 1.91 -4.95
N MET A 144 -15.54 1.35 -5.50
CA MET A 144 -15.15 1.59 -6.89
C MET A 144 -16.26 1.12 -7.86
N SER A 145 -16.30 1.67 -9.07
CA SER A 145 -17.22 1.20 -10.10
C SER A 145 -16.75 -0.11 -10.74
N LEU A 146 -15.45 -0.39 -10.65
CA LEU A 146 -14.82 -1.62 -11.17
C LEU A 146 -14.08 -2.32 -10.04
N ALA A 147 -14.42 -3.59 -9.84
CA ALA A 147 -13.66 -4.47 -8.96
C ALA A 147 -12.21 -4.63 -9.46
N ARG A 148 -11.23 -4.47 -8.56
CA ARG A 148 -9.80 -4.45 -8.91
C ARG A 148 -8.97 -5.27 -7.94
N LYS A 149 -7.95 -5.94 -8.49
CA LYS A 149 -6.85 -6.56 -7.75
C LYS A 149 -5.54 -6.45 -8.52
N TYR A 150 -4.38 -6.44 -7.85
CA TYR A 150 -3.08 -6.22 -8.45
C TYR A 150 -3.04 -4.93 -9.29
N PHE A 151 -3.40 -3.83 -8.70
CA PHE A 151 -3.49 -2.52 -9.33
C PHE A 151 -2.72 -1.46 -8.53
N GLY A 152 -2.53 -0.29 -9.11
CA GLY A 152 -1.89 0.84 -8.46
C GLY A 152 -2.92 1.83 -7.91
N ALA A 153 -2.58 2.46 -6.78
CA ALA A 153 -3.26 3.64 -6.29
C ALA A 153 -2.25 4.70 -5.85
N ALA A 154 -2.64 5.96 -5.92
CA ALA A 154 -1.84 7.08 -5.47
C ALA A 154 -2.75 8.21 -4.97
N GLY A 155 -2.20 9.11 -4.16
CA GLY A 155 -2.93 10.27 -3.64
C GLY A 155 -3.03 10.27 -2.12
N SER A 156 -4.00 11.04 -1.63
CA SER A 156 -4.35 11.11 -0.21
C SER A 156 -5.60 10.27 0.10
N GLN A 157 -5.96 10.18 1.38
CA GLN A 157 -7.25 9.59 1.76
C GLN A 157 -8.45 10.35 1.17
N ALA A 158 -8.35 11.68 1.07
CA ALA A 158 -9.43 12.54 0.59
C ALA A 158 -9.54 12.58 -0.94
N GLU A 159 -8.42 12.39 -1.62
CA GLU A 159 -8.33 12.44 -3.09
C GLU A 159 -7.34 11.36 -3.55
N ALA A 160 -7.84 10.31 -4.17
CA ALA A 160 -7.04 9.19 -4.64
C ALA A 160 -7.41 8.81 -6.07
N ILE A 161 -6.46 8.20 -6.74
CA ILE A 161 -6.61 7.63 -8.07
C ILE A 161 -6.29 6.14 -8.02
N ALA A 162 -7.14 5.31 -8.63
CA ALA A 162 -6.91 3.90 -8.85
C ALA A 162 -6.75 3.63 -10.35
N PHE A 163 -5.71 2.93 -10.75
CA PHE A 163 -5.38 2.73 -12.16
C PHE A 163 -4.90 1.32 -12.45
N ALA A 164 -5.25 0.85 -13.66
CA ALA A 164 -5.01 -0.51 -14.12
C ALA A 164 -5.70 -1.56 -13.23
N THR A 165 -5.66 -2.80 -13.65
CA THR A 165 -6.02 -3.99 -12.86
C THR A 165 -5.64 -5.23 -13.66
N GLN A 166 -5.26 -6.29 -12.99
CA GLN A 166 -4.96 -7.57 -13.64
C GLN A 166 -6.23 -8.39 -13.90
N SER A 167 -7.29 -8.18 -13.13
CA SER A 167 -8.51 -8.98 -13.28
C SER A 167 -9.77 -8.15 -12.91
N PRO A 168 -10.59 -7.82 -13.91
CA PRO A 168 -10.34 -7.98 -15.35
C PRO A 168 -9.15 -7.12 -15.81
N VAL A 169 -8.43 -7.52 -16.85
CA VAL A 169 -7.37 -6.66 -17.41
C VAL A 169 -8.01 -5.41 -17.99
N SER A 170 -7.64 -4.25 -17.47
CA SER A 170 -8.20 -2.96 -17.85
C SER A 170 -7.19 -1.84 -17.64
N GLY A 171 -7.15 -0.89 -18.57
CA GLY A 171 -6.43 0.37 -18.45
C GLY A 171 -7.28 1.50 -17.82
N SER A 172 -8.50 1.19 -17.35
CA SER A 172 -9.39 2.20 -16.78
C SER A 172 -8.83 2.80 -15.50
N THR A 173 -9.11 4.08 -15.29
CA THR A 173 -8.74 4.85 -14.12
C THR A 173 -10.00 5.35 -13.43
N GLU A 174 -9.99 5.35 -12.11
CA GLU A 174 -11.06 5.92 -11.29
C GLU A 174 -10.48 6.90 -10.28
N GLU A 175 -11.19 8.00 -10.05
CA GLU A 175 -10.88 8.98 -9.02
C GLU A 175 -11.82 8.81 -7.83
N PHE A 176 -11.25 8.85 -6.64
CA PHE A 176 -11.96 8.94 -5.38
C PHE A 176 -11.84 10.36 -4.82
N THR A 177 -12.96 10.96 -4.42
CA THR A 177 -13.00 12.24 -3.71
C THR A 177 -13.91 12.10 -2.51
N LEU A 178 -13.38 12.32 -1.31
CA LEU A 178 -14.12 12.21 -0.07
C LEU A 178 -15.25 13.24 -0.03
N GLY A 179 -16.47 12.79 0.28
CA GLY A 179 -17.66 13.65 0.28
C GLY A 179 -18.28 13.90 -1.11
N SER A 180 -17.69 13.40 -2.18
CA SER A 180 -18.34 13.37 -3.50
C SER A 180 -19.30 12.19 -3.62
N PRO A 181 -20.51 12.37 -4.13
CA PRO A 181 -21.47 11.26 -4.30
C PRO A 181 -21.13 10.31 -5.46
N ALA A 182 -20.09 10.58 -6.23
CA ALA A 182 -19.73 9.77 -7.39
C ALA A 182 -18.22 9.65 -7.59
N ILE A 183 -17.77 8.41 -7.79
CA ILE A 183 -16.46 8.10 -8.36
C ILE A 183 -16.49 8.49 -9.84
N ARG A 184 -15.52 9.27 -10.30
CA ARG A 184 -15.40 9.61 -11.72
C ARG A 184 -14.54 8.56 -12.42
N THR A 185 -15.12 7.89 -13.42
CA THR A 185 -14.35 7.05 -14.33
C THR A 185 -13.78 7.94 -15.43
N ILE A 186 -12.45 7.99 -15.54
CA ILE A 186 -11.77 8.67 -16.64
C ILE A 186 -11.57 7.65 -17.76
N THR A 187 -12.35 7.78 -18.83
CA THR A 187 -12.13 7.00 -20.04
C THR A 187 -11.18 7.80 -20.96
N THR A 188 -9.96 7.35 -21.12
CA THR A 188 -9.10 7.87 -22.19
C THR A 188 -9.55 7.28 -23.52
N THR A 189 -9.98 8.11 -24.44
CA THR A 189 -10.21 7.78 -25.86
C THR A 189 -8.88 7.58 -26.57
#